data_5fe4a1b32baacd19760d82b9c8daa9ea
#
_entry.id   5fe4a1b32baacd19760d82b9c8daa9ea
#
_cell.length_a   1.000
_cell.length_b   1.000
_cell.length_c   1.000
_cell.angle_alpha   90.00
_cell.angle_beta   90.00
_cell.angle_gamma   90.00
#
_symmetry.space_group_name_H-M   'P 1'
#
loop_
_entity.id
_entity.type
_entity.pdbx_description
1 polymer ?
#
loop_
_entity_poly.entity_id
_entity_poly.type
_entity_poly.pdbx_seq_one_letter_code
_entity_poly.pdbx_strand_id
1 'polypeptide(L)'
;LIESLGLGAFTVHTGVYEPAFPPDVGNDEVAAAAGYDIGEIAGRHDRAYATEAMSEGMEKLIPRLYEQGKFDGILSFGGSGGTSLVTPAMRALPIGVPKLMVSTMASGNVSQYVGTSDILMMPSIVDVSGLNSFSTKIFSNAVFAMAGMVSFESKQQIEHKPLVAATMFGVTTPCITRAQEYLEQRGYEVLVFHATGAGGQSMEALINGGFIKG
;
A
#
# COMPACT_ATOMS: atom_id res chain seq x y z
N LEU A 1 -14.48 15.63 4.18
CA LEU A 1 -14.16 15.05 5.49
C LEU A 1 -12.65 15.13 5.78
N ILE A 2 -11.77 14.77 4.83
CA ILE A 2 -10.31 14.87 5.01
C ILE A 2 -9.92 16.30 5.38
N GLU A 3 -10.34 17.29 4.61
CA GLU A 3 -10.05 18.70 4.85
C GLU A 3 -10.63 19.21 6.17
N SER A 4 -11.80 18.70 6.58
CA SER A 4 -12.40 19.08 7.88
C SER A 4 -11.62 18.56 9.09
N LEU A 5 -10.68 17.60 8.86
CA LEU A 5 -9.72 17.12 9.84
C LEU A 5 -8.38 17.88 9.80
N GLY A 6 -8.27 18.93 8.99
CA GLY A 6 -7.05 19.72 8.83
C GLY A 6 -5.98 19.06 7.93
N LEU A 7 -6.35 18.04 7.16
CA LEU A 7 -5.47 17.33 6.24
C LEU A 7 -5.70 17.77 4.79
N GLY A 8 -4.67 17.78 3.98
CA GLY A 8 -4.78 17.94 2.53
C GLY A 8 -5.30 16.68 1.85
N ALA A 9 -6.04 16.85 0.75
CA ALA A 9 -6.41 15.76 -0.13
C ALA A 9 -5.71 15.96 -1.49
N PHE A 10 -4.83 15.05 -1.85
CA PHE A 10 -4.18 14.98 -3.16
C PHE A 10 -4.82 13.87 -3.98
N THR A 11 -5.39 14.21 -5.12
CA THR A 11 -6.27 13.33 -5.88
C THR A 11 -5.64 12.85 -7.19
N VAL A 12 -5.71 11.55 -7.45
CA VAL A 12 -5.21 10.92 -8.67
C VAL A 12 -6.38 10.24 -9.39
N HIS A 13 -6.62 10.61 -10.63
CA HIS A 13 -7.70 10.03 -11.45
C HIS A 13 -7.20 8.76 -12.15
N THR A 14 -7.81 7.64 -11.82
CA THR A 14 -7.45 6.31 -12.37
C THR A 14 -8.43 5.78 -13.41
N GLY A 15 -9.52 6.50 -13.67
CA GLY A 15 -10.49 6.16 -14.70
C GLY A 15 -10.01 6.53 -16.10
N VAL A 16 -10.44 5.81 -17.14
CA VAL A 16 -10.04 6.08 -18.53
C VAL A 16 -10.89 7.16 -19.22
N TYR A 17 -11.97 7.58 -18.59
CA TYR A 17 -12.86 8.62 -19.10
C TYR A 17 -12.69 9.91 -18.30
N GLU A 18 -13.38 10.97 -18.71
CA GLU A 18 -13.36 12.28 -18.06
C GLU A 18 -13.66 12.17 -16.55
N PRO A 19 -12.88 12.85 -15.71
CA PRO A 19 -13.11 12.86 -14.26
C PRO A 19 -14.35 13.67 -13.90
N ALA A 20 -15.03 13.31 -12.80
CA ALA A 20 -16.19 14.03 -12.30
C ALA A 20 -15.83 15.41 -11.68
N PHE A 21 -14.56 15.62 -11.35
CA PHE A 21 -14.01 16.89 -10.83
C PHE A 21 -12.54 16.98 -11.23
N PRO A 22 -11.92 18.18 -11.27
CA PRO A 22 -10.50 18.32 -11.59
C PRO A 22 -9.63 17.61 -10.55
N PRO A 23 -8.86 16.57 -10.92
CA PRO A 23 -7.91 15.91 -10.04
C PRO A 23 -6.58 16.70 -10.00
N ASP A 24 -5.73 16.42 -9.01
CA ASP A 24 -4.36 16.95 -8.98
C ASP A 24 -3.46 16.26 -10.01
N VAL A 25 -3.77 14.98 -10.32
CA VAL A 25 -3.11 14.19 -11.36
C VAL A 25 -4.16 13.57 -12.27
N GLY A 26 -4.08 13.85 -13.56
CA GLY A 26 -4.98 13.33 -14.59
C GLY A 26 -4.69 11.88 -14.97
N ASN A 27 -5.64 11.23 -15.60
CA ASN A 27 -5.48 9.89 -16.13
C ASN A 27 -4.51 9.81 -17.32
N ASP A 28 -4.34 10.90 -18.04
CA ASP A 28 -3.32 11.05 -19.09
C ASP A 28 -1.90 10.97 -18.52
N GLU A 29 -1.65 11.62 -17.39
CA GLU A 29 -0.36 11.56 -16.68
C GLU A 29 -0.11 10.15 -16.12
N VAL A 30 -1.15 9.51 -15.57
CA VAL A 30 -1.08 8.11 -15.11
C VAL A 30 -0.71 7.18 -16.26
N ALA A 31 -1.41 7.25 -17.40
CA ALA A 31 -1.14 6.43 -18.58
C ALA A 31 0.27 6.68 -19.13
N ALA A 32 0.66 7.95 -19.26
CA ALA A 32 1.97 8.36 -19.78
C ALA A 32 3.13 7.86 -18.89
N ALA A 33 2.94 7.71 -17.59
CA ALA A 33 3.96 7.18 -16.69
C ALA A 33 4.40 5.75 -17.05
N ALA A 34 3.53 4.97 -17.70
CA ALA A 34 3.85 3.64 -18.23
C ALA A 34 4.07 3.62 -19.76
N GLY A 35 4.01 4.78 -20.42
CA GLY A 35 4.23 4.90 -21.86
C GLY A 35 2.98 4.64 -22.71
N TYR A 36 1.80 4.72 -22.11
CA TYR A 36 0.52 4.57 -22.79
C TYR A 36 -0.10 5.94 -23.14
N ASP A 37 -0.91 5.96 -24.19
CA ASP A 37 -1.81 7.07 -24.53
C ASP A 37 -3.20 6.78 -23.98
N ILE A 38 -3.78 7.73 -23.24
CA ILE A 38 -5.10 7.54 -22.60
C ILE A 38 -6.22 7.40 -23.64
N GLY A 39 -6.10 8.11 -24.79
CA GLY A 39 -7.07 8.02 -25.87
C GLY A 39 -7.06 6.64 -26.53
N GLU A 40 -5.88 6.03 -26.71
CA GLU A 40 -5.77 4.65 -27.20
C GLU A 40 -6.36 3.65 -26.20
N ILE A 41 -6.10 3.81 -24.89
CA ILE A 41 -6.67 2.94 -23.86
C ILE A 41 -8.19 3.02 -23.90
N ALA A 42 -8.76 4.22 -23.88
CA ALA A 42 -10.20 4.44 -23.92
C ALA A 42 -10.84 3.93 -25.22
N GLY A 43 -10.17 4.14 -26.36
CA GLY A 43 -10.67 3.75 -27.70
C GLY A 43 -10.74 2.24 -27.92
N ARG A 44 -9.97 1.44 -27.16
CA ARG A 44 -10.03 -0.04 -27.25
C ARG A 44 -11.30 -0.64 -26.67
N HIS A 45 -11.97 0.07 -25.75
CA HIS A 45 -13.15 -0.43 -25.01
C HIS A 45 -12.91 -1.79 -24.32
N ASP A 46 -11.66 -2.09 -23.99
CA ASP A 46 -11.23 -3.31 -23.31
C ASP A 46 -10.92 -2.98 -21.84
N ARG A 47 -11.81 -3.44 -20.96
CA ARG A 47 -11.68 -3.17 -19.52
C ARG A 47 -10.45 -3.83 -18.89
N ALA A 48 -10.09 -5.03 -19.33
CA ALA A 48 -8.94 -5.74 -18.77
C ALA A 48 -7.65 -5.01 -19.14
N TYR A 49 -7.48 -4.69 -20.42
CA TYR A 49 -6.36 -3.89 -20.91
C TYR A 49 -6.27 -2.52 -20.24
N ALA A 50 -7.40 -1.82 -20.11
CA ALA A 50 -7.42 -0.52 -19.44
C ALA A 50 -7.00 -0.61 -17.96
N THR A 51 -7.48 -1.64 -17.25
CA THR A 51 -7.07 -1.87 -15.85
C THR A 51 -5.58 -2.15 -15.73
N GLU A 52 -5.02 -2.97 -16.62
CA GLU A 52 -3.60 -3.31 -16.63
C GLU A 52 -2.73 -2.09 -16.93
N ALA A 53 -3.01 -1.37 -18.01
CA ALA A 53 -2.26 -0.18 -18.42
C ALA A 53 -2.28 0.93 -17.33
N MET A 54 -3.44 1.21 -16.76
CA MET A 54 -3.57 2.20 -15.70
C MET A 54 -2.91 1.74 -14.39
N SER A 55 -2.94 0.44 -14.10
CA SER A 55 -2.23 -0.13 -12.94
C SER A 55 -0.71 0.01 -13.07
N GLU A 56 -0.14 -0.28 -14.25
CA GLU A 56 1.29 -0.05 -14.52
C GLU A 56 1.67 1.43 -14.38
N GLY A 57 0.80 2.33 -14.88
CA GLY A 57 0.99 3.76 -14.73
C GLY A 57 1.03 4.20 -13.26
N MET A 58 0.06 3.74 -12.49
CA MET A 58 -0.02 4.00 -11.04
C MET A 58 1.21 3.45 -10.29
N GLU A 59 1.64 2.23 -10.61
CA GLU A 59 2.79 1.59 -9.96
C GLU A 59 4.09 2.37 -10.17
N LYS A 60 4.25 3.02 -11.33
CA LYS A 60 5.42 3.86 -11.64
C LYS A 60 5.31 5.29 -11.12
N LEU A 61 4.10 5.84 -11.11
CA LEU A 61 3.86 7.24 -10.78
C LEU A 61 3.80 7.48 -9.26
N ILE A 62 3.06 6.65 -8.53
CA ILE A 62 2.81 6.86 -7.11
C ILE A 62 4.08 6.91 -6.26
N PRO A 63 5.09 6.03 -6.43
CA PRO A 63 6.34 6.15 -5.70
C PRO A 63 7.08 7.47 -5.97
N ARG A 64 7.08 7.95 -7.21
CA ARG A 64 7.71 9.25 -7.57
C ARG A 64 7.02 10.42 -6.89
N LEU A 65 5.68 10.41 -6.83
CA LEU A 65 4.91 11.44 -6.14
C LEU A 65 5.19 11.43 -4.63
N TYR A 66 5.34 10.24 -4.04
CA TYR A 66 5.72 10.08 -2.64
C TYR A 66 7.13 10.64 -2.37
N GLU A 67 8.11 10.29 -3.20
CA GLU A 67 9.49 10.80 -3.11
C GLU A 67 9.55 12.34 -3.24
N GLN A 68 8.62 12.93 -3.99
CA GLN A 68 8.45 14.38 -4.11
C GLN A 68 7.72 15.02 -2.92
N GLY A 69 7.30 14.24 -1.93
CA GLY A 69 6.56 14.73 -0.75
C GLY A 69 5.15 15.24 -1.07
N LYS A 70 4.50 14.68 -2.09
CA LYS A 70 3.14 15.11 -2.47
C LYS A 70 2.06 14.58 -1.53
N PHE A 71 2.33 13.50 -0.81
CA PHE A 71 1.41 12.89 0.15
C PHE A 71 2.15 12.07 1.22
N ASP A 72 1.50 11.86 2.37
CA ASP A 72 2.03 11.11 3.50
C ASP A 72 1.37 9.73 3.65
N GLY A 73 0.28 9.47 2.95
CA GLY A 73 -0.42 8.18 2.97
C GLY A 73 -1.37 8.05 1.79
N ILE A 74 -1.74 6.82 1.43
CA ILE A 74 -2.59 6.51 0.29
C ILE A 74 -3.88 5.81 0.72
N LEU A 75 -5.02 6.37 0.31
CA LEU A 75 -6.36 5.83 0.54
C LEU A 75 -7.07 5.61 -0.79
N SER A 76 -7.68 4.46 -0.96
CA SER A 76 -8.50 4.16 -2.15
C SER A 76 -9.75 3.37 -1.79
N PHE A 77 -10.73 3.45 -2.68
CA PHE A 77 -12.04 2.79 -2.56
C PHE A 77 -12.35 2.07 -3.87
N GLY A 78 -12.77 0.80 -3.81
CA GLY A 78 -13.11 0.10 -5.05
C GLY A 78 -13.67 -1.30 -4.88
N GLY A 79 -14.24 -1.80 -5.97
CA GLY A 79 -14.55 -3.21 -6.17
C GLY A 79 -13.31 -3.99 -6.62
N SER A 80 -13.50 -5.16 -7.21
CA SER A 80 -12.40 -6.03 -7.69
C SER A 80 -11.45 -5.30 -8.65
N GLY A 81 -12.00 -4.59 -9.65
CA GLY A 81 -11.18 -3.85 -10.64
C GLY A 81 -10.37 -2.72 -10.03
N GLY A 82 -11.00 -1.87 -9.19
CA GLY A 82 -10.29 -0.78 -8.51
C GLY A 82 -9.23 -1.29 -7.54
N THR A 83 -9.50 -2.40 -6.84
CA THR A 83 -8.53 -3.03 -5.96
C THR A 83 -7.31 -3.54 -6.75
N SER A 84 -7.55 -4.27 -7.85
CA SER A 84 -6.47 -4.77 -8.71
C SER A 84 -5.64 -3.64 -9.35
N LEU A 85 -6.27 -2.51 -9.66
CA LEU A 85 -5.61 -1.36 -10.27
C LEU A 85 -4.68 -0.64 -9.28
N VAL A 86 -5.14 -0.42 -8.03
CA VAL A 86 -4.44 0.48 -7.09
C VAL A 86 -3.44 -0.27 -6.18
N THR A 87 -3.72 -1.53 -5.82
CA THR A 87 -2.85 -2.24 -4.87
C THR A 87 -1.42 -2.49 -5.36
N PRO A 88 -1.10 -2.64 -6.66
CA PRO A 88 0.29 -2.65 -7.12
C PRO A 88 1.05 -1.36 -6.77
N ALA A 89 0.43 -0.20 -6.98
CA ALA A 89 1.02 1.08 -6.60
C ALA A 89 1.20 1.21 -5.06
N MET A 90 0.25 0.71 -4.28
CA MET A 90 0.40 0.66 -2.82
C MET A 90 1.56 -0.24 -2.39
N ARG A 91 1.75 -1.39 -3.06
CA ARG A 91 2.89 -2.29 -2.78
C ARG A 91 4.25 -1.69 -3.17
N ALA A 92 4.27 -0.81 -4.16
CA ALA A 92 5.48 -0.13 -4.61
C ALA A 92 5.96 0.96 -3.63
N LEU A 93 5.11 1.39 -2.69
CA LEU A 93 5.49 2.32 -1.62
C LEU A 93 6.27 1.61 -0.51
N PRO A 94 7.20 2.31 0.16
CA PRO A 94 7.94 1.75 1.28
C PRO A 94 7.04 1.18 2.38
N ILE A 95 7.53 0.14 3.07
CA ILE A 95 6.89 -0.38 4.29
C ILE A 95 6.91 0.74 5.35
N GLY A 96 5.78 0.91 6.06
CA GLY A 96 5.57 1.97 7.04
C GLY A 96 4.81 3.19 6.50
N VAL A 97 4.78 3.42 5.19
CA VAL A 97 3.89 4.45 4.61
C VAL A 97 2.44 4.03 4.81
N PRO A 98 1.56 4.86 5.40
CA PRO A 98 0.14 4.55 5.58
C PRO A 98 -0.57 4.19 4.27
N LYS A 99 -1.14 2.97 4.20
CA LYS A 99 -1.83 2.43 3.02
C LYS A 99 -3.16 1.82 3.44
N LEU A 100 -4.27 2.32 2.92
CA LEU A 100 -5.59 1.80 3.21
C LEU A 100 -6.41 1.61 1.94
N MET A 101 -6.90 0.40 1.72
CA MET A 101 -7.79 0.05 0.62
C MET A 101 -9.15 -0.41 1.15
N VAL A 102 -10.19 0.37 0.90
CA VAL A 102 -11.58 -0.03 1.16
C VAL A 102 -12.09 -0.82 -0.04
N SER A 103 -12.41 -2.09 0.14
CA SER A 103 -12.66 -2.99 -0.97
C SER A 103 -13.79 -3.98 -0.70
N THR A 104 -14.56 -4.26 -1.75
CA THR A 104 -15.51 -5.40 -1.74
C THR A 104 -14.78 -6.75 -1.62
N MET A 105 -13.49 -6.80 -1.97
CA MET A 105 -12.67 -8.01 -1.93
C MET A 105 -12.04 -8.28 -0.55
N ALA A 106 -12.10 -7.30 0.36
CA ALA A 106 -11.41 -7.38 1.65
C ALA A 106 -11.97 -8.43 2.63
N SER A 107 -13.14 -9.01 2.35
CA SER A 107 -13.73 -10.10 3.15
C SER A 107 -13.26 -11.49 2.73
N GLY A 108 -12.47 -11.60 1.65
CA GLY A 108 -11.97 -12.87 1.12
C GLY A 108 -10.46 -13.02 1.22
N ASN A 109 -9.88 -13.84 0.35
CA ASN A 109 -8.43 -13.97 0.25
C ASN A 109 -7.83 -12.73 -0.42
N VAL A 110 -7.11 -11.95 0.35
CA VAL A 110 -6.48 -10.69 -0.09
C VAL A 110 -5.01 -10.83 -0.45
N SER A 111 -4.43 -12.01 -0.34
CA SER A 111 -2.99 -12.23 -0.54
C SER A 111 -2.47 -11.74 -1.88
N GLN A 112 -3.24 -11.89 -2.95
CA GLN A 112 -2.90 -11.41 -4.29
C GLN A 112 -2.82 -9.87 -4.38
N TYR A 113 -3.56 -9.16 -3.53
CA TYR A 113 -3.59 -7.70 -3.51
C TYR A 113 -2.49 -7.12 -2.61
N VAL A 114 -2.34 -7.68 -1.42
CA VAL A 114 -1.40 -7.13 -0.42
C VAL A 114 0.03 -7.68 -0.58
N GLY A 115 0.20 -8.90 -1.12
CA GLY A 115 1.50 -9.52 -1.17
C GLY A 115 2.14 -9.59 0.22
N THR A 116 3.32 -9.00 0.36
CA THR A 116 4.05 -8.84 1.65
C THR A 116 4.03 -7.39 2.16
N SER A 117 3.21 -6.52 1.55
CA SER A 117 3.09 -5.12 1.96
C SER A 117 2.10 -4.95 3.12
N ASP A 118 2.30 -3.90 3.89
CA ASP A 118 1.53 -3.49 5.06
C ASP A 118 0.23 -2.73 4.69
N ILE A 119 -0.48 -3.18 3.65
CA ILE A 119 -1.75 -2.58 3.22
C ILE A 119 -2.86 -2.98 4.17
N LEU A 120 -3.52 -1.98 4.77
CA LEU A 120 -4.74 -2.19 5.54
C LEU A 120 -5.92 -2.37 4.57
N MET A 121 -6.49 -3.58 4.55
CA MET A 121 -7.68 -3.89 3.76
C MET A 121 -8.94 -3.77 4.62
N MET A 122 -9.84 -2.84 4.26
CA MET A 122 -11.10 -2.62 4.96
C MET A 122 -12.28 -3.09 4.10
N PRO A 123 -13.14 -4.00 4.58
CA PRO A 123 -14.33 -4.41 3.87
C PRO A 123 -15.29 -3.23 3.64
N SER A 124 -15.74 -3.03 2.41
CA SER A 124 -16.71 -1.98 2.08
C SER A 124 -18.14 -2.32 2.55
N ILE A 125 -18.40 -3.59 2.88
CA ILE A 125 -19.69 -4.19 3.28
C ILE A 125 -20.71 -4.18 2.17
N VAL A 126 -20.86 -3.05 1.46
CA VAL A 126 -21.70 -2.88 0.29
C VAL A 126 -20.84 -2.54 -0.92
N ASP A 127 -21.37 -2.66 -2.11
CA ASP A 127 -20.65 -2.27 -3.33
C ASP A 127 -20.29 -0.79 -3.30
N VAL A 128 -19.14 -0.45 -3.87
CA VAL A 128 -18.63 0.91 -3.98
C VAL A 128 -19.31 1.59 -5.18
N SER A 129 -20.60 1.86 -5.02
CA SER A 129 -21.48 2.44 -6.04
C SER A 129 -22.30 3.57 -5.43
N GLY A 130 -21.70 4.76 -5.36
CA GLY A 130 -22.31 5.93 -4.76
C GLY A 130 -22.34 5.91 -3.22
N LEU A 131 -22.94 6.96 -2.66
CA LEU A 131 -23.06 7.13 -1.21
C LEU A 131 -24.44 6.69 -0.71
N ASN A 132 -24.44 5.87 0.34
CA ASN A 132 -25.61 5.47 1.11
C ASN A 132 -25.28 5.49 2.61
N SER A 133 -26.23 5.19 3.48
CA SER A 133 -26.02 5.25 4.93
C SER A 133 -24.92 4.32 5.45
N PHE A 134 -24.72 3.16 4.81
CA PHE A 134 -23.66 2.22 5.19
C PHE A 134 -22.31 2.63 4.59
N SER A 135 -22.25 2.90 3.28
CA SER A 135 -21.00 3.31 2.64
C SER A 135 -20.45 4.60 3.25
N THR A 136 -21.31 5.58 3.55
CA THR A 136 -20.90 6.82 4.24
C THR A 136 -20.22 6.52 5.57
N LYS A 137 -20.76 5.60 6.37
CA LYS A 137 -20.19 5.23 7.66
C LYS A 137 -18.83 4.53 7.51
N ILE A 138 -18.74 3.55 6.60
CA ILE A 138 -17.50 2.81 6.34
C ILE A 138 -16.42 3.73 5.78
N PHE A 139 -16.76 4.57 4.80
CA PHE A 139 -15.81 5.50 4.20
C PHE A 139 -15.33 6.56 5.21
N SER A 140 -16.21 7.02 6.10
CA SER A 140 -15.79 7.91 7.18
C SER A 140 -14.82 7.22 8.13
N ASN A 141 -15.06 5.96 8.49
CA ASN A 141 -14.13 5.19 9.32
C ASN A 141 -12.77 5.00 8.64
N ALA A 142 -12.75 4.77 7.33
CA ALA A 142 -11.52 4.67 6.56
C ALA A 142 -10.73 5.99 6.56
N VAL A 143 -11.43 7.12 6.39
CA VAL A 143 -10.82 8.45 6.47
C VAL A 143 -10.27 8.72 7.87
N PHE A 144 -10.99 8.39 8.94
CA PHE A 144 -10.49 8.57 10.31
C PHE A 144 -9.29 7.66 10.61
N ALA A 145 -9.30 6.42 10.11
CA ALA A 145 -8.14 5.52 10.24
C ALA A 145 -6.91 6.09 9.52
N MET A 146 -7.08 6.55 8.28
CA MET A 146 -6.00 7.19 7.52
C MET A 146 -5.51 8.47 8.20
N ALA A 147 -6.42 9.33 8.64
CA ALA A 147 -6.08 10.55 9.37
C ALA A 147 -5.27 10.24 10.64
N GLY A 148 -5.66 9.21 11.39
CA GLY A 148 -4.91 8.75 12.54
C GLY A 148 -3.50 8.29 12.18
N MET A 149 -3.36 7.49 11.12
CA MET A 149 -2.05 6.97 10.67
C MET A 149 -1.09 8.05 10.19
N VAL A 150 -1.59 9.09 9.50
CA VAL A 150 -0.73 10.18 8.99
C VAL A 150 -0.46 11.30 10.01
N SER A 151 -1.34 11.48 11.02
CA SER A 151 -1.23 12.58 11.98
C SER A 151 -0.51 12.21 13.27
N PHE A 152 -0.41 10.93 13.61
CA PHE A 152 0.15 10.47 14.88
C PHE A 152 1.37 9.58 14.66
N GLU A 153 2.54 10.16 14.87
CA GLU A 153 3.78 9.40 14.98
C GLU A 153 3.91 8.76 16.36
N SER A 154 4.50 7.56 16.40
CA SER A 154 4.88 6.95 17.67
C SER A 154 5.91 7.83 18.37
N LYS A 155 5.61 8.29 19.59
CA LYS A 155 6.55 9.04 20.43
C LYS A 155 7.61 8.14 21.10
N GLN A 156 7.56 6.83 20.86
CA GLN A 156 8.60 5.94 21.33
C GLN A 156 9.89 6.25 20.57
N GLN A 157 10.89 6.67 21.29
CA GLN A 157 12.26 6.72 20.77
C GLN A 157 12.74 5.28 20.60
N ILE A 158 12.60 4.76 19.39
CA ILE A 158 13.18 3.48 19.03
C ILE A 158 14.65 3.75 18.73
N GLU A 159 15.54 3.17 19.55
CA GLU A 159 16.97 3.20 19.26
C GLU A 159 17.21 2.46 17.94
N HIS A 160 17.68 3.18 16.93
CA HIS A 160 17.97 2.59 15.62
C HIS A 160 19.25 1.75 15.71
N LYS A 161 19.09 0.46 15.94
CA LYS A 161 20.18 -0.52 15.87
C LYS A 161 20.32 -1.06 14.44
N PRO A 162 21.52 -1.48 14.04
CA PRO A 162 21.66 -2.20 12.78
C PRO A 162 20.80 -3.46 12.78
N LEU A 163 19.98 -3.63 11.74
CA LEU A 163 19.06 -4.75 11.61
C LEU A 163 19.74 -5.95 10.99
N VAL A 164 19.56 -7.11 11.58
CA VAL A 164 19.96 -8.42 11.07
C VAL A 164 18.72 -9.28 10.89
N ALA A 165 18.59 -9.95 9.75
CA ALA A 165 17.48 -10.86 9.49
C ALA A 165 17.88 -12.32 9.76
N ALA A 166 16.96 -13.08 10.34
CA ALA A 166 17.10 -14.52 10.49
C ALA A 166 15.79 -15.22 10.11
N THR A 167 15.88 -16.39 9.52
CA THR A 167 14.73 -17.27 9.31
C THR A 167 14.69 -18.35 10.36
N MET A 168 13.50 -18.67 10.86
CA MET A 168 13.30 -19.68 11.89
C MET A 168 12.21 -20.67 11.48
N PHE A 169 12.48 -21.94 11.73
CA PHE A 169 11.53 -23.02 11.55
C PHE A 169 11.77 -24.09 12.62
N GLY A 170 10.72 -24.54 13.27
CA GLY A 170 10.67 -25.62 14.25
C GLY A 170 12.00 -26.05 14.89
N VAL A 171 12.72 -26.95 14.22
CA VAL A 171 13.97 -27.53 14.71
C VAL A 171 15.14 -26.54 14.82
N THR A 172 15.12 -25.41 14.12
CA THR A 172 16.17 -24.39 14.19
C THR A 172 15.92 -23.35 15.26
N THR A 173 14.75 -23.35 15.90
CA THR A 173 14.36 -22.37 16.93
C THR A 173 15.42 -22.17 18.02
N PRO A 174 15.96 -23.24 18.67
CA PRO A 174 16.97 -23.02 19.72
C PRO A 174 18.25 -22.36 19.22
N CYS A 175 18.67 -22.67 17.98
CA CYS A 175 19.85 -22.05 17.36
C CYS A 175 19.62 -20.56 17.09
N ILE A 176 18.48 -20.21 16.50
CA ILE A 176 18.15 -18.83 16.13
C ILE A 176 17.93 -18.00 17.40
N THR A 177 17.24 -18.52 18.42
CA THR A 177 17.09 -17.80 19.71
C THR A 177 18.43 -17.47 20.31
N ARG A 178 19.38 -18.41 20.34
CA ARG A 178 20.72 -18.17 20.88
C ARG A 178 21.52 -17.18 20.02
N ALA A 179 21.40 -17.23 18.71
CA ALA A 179 22.03 -16.27 17.81
C ALA A 179 21.46 -14.86 18.01
N GLN A 180 20.14 -14.74 18.17
CA GLN A 180 19.46 -13.49 18.48
C GLN A 180 19.99 -12.87 19.78
N GLU A 181 19.98 -13.63 20.88
CA GLU A 181 20.52 -13.17 22.17
C GLU A 181 21.98 -12.69 22.06
N TYR A 182 22.80 -13.41 21.29
CA TYR A 182 24.21 -13.07 21.09
C TYR A 182 24.39 -11.76 20.31
N LEU A 183 23.58 -11.53 19.27
CA LEU A 183 23.63 -10.34 18.44
C LEU A 183 23.04 -9.11 19.17
N GLU A 184 21.92 -9.30 19.89
CA GLU A 184 21.30 -8.22 20.67
C GLU A 184 22.22 -7.68 21.75
N GLN A 185 22.98 -8.55 22.44
CA GLN A 185 24.02 -8.15 23.40
C GLN A 185 25.15 -7.32 22.77
N ARG A 186 25.27 -7.34 21.45
CA ARG A 186 26.29 -6.60 20.67
C ARG A 186 25.73 -5.38 19.95
N GLY A 187 24.51 -4.98 20.29
CA GLY A 187 23.91 -3.76 19.78
C GLY A 187 23.22 -3.91 18.42
N TYR A 188 22.92 -5.14 18.00
CA TYR A 188 22.08 -5.38 16.82
C TYR A 188 20.61 -5.57 17.23
N GLU A 189 19.70 -5.31 16.32
CA GLU A 189 18.32 -5.74 16.41
C GLU A 189 18.10 -6.90 15.43
N VAL A 190 17.48 -7.99 15.89
CA VAL A 190 17.30 -9.20 15.08
C VAL A 190 15.85 -9.41 14.72
N LEU A 191 15.54 -9.30 13.44
CA LEU A 191 14.21 -9.59 12.90
C LEU A 191 14.12 -11.08 12.52
N VAL A 192 13.21 -11.81 13.18
CA VAL A 192 13.03 -13.23 12.92
C VAL A 192 11.81 -13.46 12.05
N PHE A 193 12.01 -14.11 10.91
CA PHE A 193 10.98 -14.45 9.94
C PHE A 193 10.68 -15.94 9.98
N HIS A 194 9.42 -16.30 9.79
CA HIS A 194 9.05 -17.70 9.62
C HIS A 194 9.60 -18.22 8.28
N ALA A 195 10.33 -19.33 8.29
CA ALA A 195 10.97 -19.88 7.09
C ALA A 195 9.97 -20.44 6.05
N THR A 196 8.68 -20.54 6.39
CA THR A 196 7.62 -21.01 5.49
C THR A 196 6.57 -19.93 5.25
N GLY A 197 5.83 -20.03 4.16
CA GLY A 197 4.80 -19.06 3.77
C GLY A 197 5.40 -17.74 3.29
N ALA A 198 4.81 -16.61 3.68
CA ALA A 198 5.23 -15.28 3.26
C ALA A 198 6.49 -14.74 3.96
N GLY A 199 7.00 -15.43 5.00
CA GLY A 199 8.10 -14.92 5.82
C GLY A 199 9.38 -14.63 5.05
N GLY A 200 9.78 -15.54 4.15
CA GLY A 200 10.94 -15.33 3.27
C GLY A 200 10.76 -14.12 2.33
N GLN A 201 9.58 -13.98 1.73
CA GLN A 201 9.27 -12.85 0.86
C GLN A 201 9.25 -11.52 1.63
N SER A 202 8.73 -11.52 2.86
CA SER A 202 8.74 -10.33 3.74
C SER A 202 10.17 -9.93 4.10
N MET A 203 11.04 -10.89 4.38
CA MET A 203 12.46 -10.65 4.63
C MET A 203 13.13 -10.04 3.39
N GLU A 204 12.93 -10.62 2.20
CA GLU A 204 13.45 -10.09 0.94
C GLU A 204 12.98 -8.66 0.67
N ALA A 205 11.70 -8.36 0.94
CA ALA A 205 11.15 -7.02 0.79
C ALA A 205 11.87 -5.99 1.67
N LEU A 206 12.19 -6.34 2.93
CA LEU A 206 12.93 -5.46 3.84
C LEU A 206 14.41 -5.34 3.44
N ILE A 207 15.02 -6.39 2.92
CA ILE A 207 16.39 -6.35 2.37
C ILE A 207 16.44 -5.41 1.17
N ASN A 208 15.54 -5.58 0.21
CA ASN A 208 15.45 -4.74 -0.99
C ASN A 208 15.12 -3.30 -0.67
N GLY A 209 14.34 -3.04 0.39
CA GLY A 209 14.07 -1.71 0.93
C GLY A 209 15.25 -1.06 1.68
N GLY A 210 16.38 -1.77 1.81
CA GLY A 210 17.59 -1.24 2.46
C GLY A 210 17.52 -1.17 3.99
N PHE A 211 16.52 -1.78 4.62
CA PHE A 211 16.36 -1.78 6.08
C PHE A 211 17.35 -2.73 6.79
N ILE A 212 17.73 -3.82 6.15
CA ILE A 212 18.52 -4.91 6.73
C ILE A 212 19.97 -4.78 6.30
N LYS A 213 20.91 -4.94 7.26
CA LYS A 213 22.36 -4.85 7.04
C LYS A 213 23.06 -6.20 6.94
N GLY A 214 22.42 -7.27 7.43
CA GLY A 214 22.97 -8.63 7.39
C GLY A 214 21.97 -9.73 7.68
#